data_c24f1ed0f518b7e2e762627348ed2ea2
#
_entry.id   c24f1ed0f518b7e2e762627348ed2ea2
#
_cell.length_a   1.000
_cell.length_b   1.000
_cell.length_c   1.000
_cell.angle_alpha   90.00
_cell.angle_beta   90.00
_cell.angle_gamma   90.00
#
_symmetry.space_group_name_H-M   'P 1'
#
loop_
_entity.id
_entity.type
_entity.pdbx_description
1 polymer ?
#
loop_
_entity_poly.entity_id
_entity_poly.type
_entity_poly.pdbx_seq_one_letter_code
_entity_poly.pdbx_strand_id
1 'polypeptide(L)'
;MIKRVLAPARVLDFLDQLEASPDDYLTLYLKPDSPSGYLAKLTELPSVEEIREAFKEGDFVEEAQRYGTGLVTFWGEGKNKHFLLPPFPISEDKVFRGRPETSLLRRLLEQEHLLVLILVTWGSYAIGLFEGEKLVDYKTGTGYIHKRTRKGGRSQKRFARRTEEQKKDFLRRVANRIDEKFAQSKPEQIFFGGNRLILKPLLEESRYLKSQARRISKRFINARYADRQALDDGLRQIELSLLVSHQPAQVL
;
A
#
# COMPACT_ATOMS: atom_id res chain seq x y z
N MET A 1 -21.67 -4.33 2.69
CA MET A 1 -20.32 -4.92 2.89
C MET A 1 -19.75 -4.58 4.25
N ILE A 2 -19.05 -5.53 4.92
CA ILE A 2 -18.35 -5.30 6.19
C ILE A 2 -16.84 -5.28 5.91
N LYS A 3 -16.17 -4.18 6.26
CA LYS A 3 -14.73 -3.98 6.06
C LYS A 3 -13.97 -4.23 7.38
N ARG A 4 -12.88 -4.97 7.28
CA ARG A 4 -11.94 -5.21 8.39
C ARG A 4 -10.51 -5.07 7.91
N VAL A 5 -9.71 -4.29 8.62
CA VAL A 5 -8.26 -4.19 8.39
C VAL A 5 -7.59 -5.23 9.29
N LEU A 6 -6.82 -6.12 8.70
CA LEU A 6 -6.26 -7.29 9.37
C LEU A 6 -4.74 -7.29 9.29
N ALA A 7 -4.08 -7.57 10.41
CA ALA A 7 -2.66 -7.92 10.45
C ALA A 7 -2.43 -9.34 9.88
N PRO A 8 -1.21 -9.69 9.45
CA PRO A 8 -0.91 -10.98 8.82
C PRO A 8 -1.43 -12.18 9.61
N ALA A 9 -1.18 -12.25 10.93
CA ALA A 9 -1.68 -13.35 11.76
C ALA A 9 -3.21 -13.51 11.70
N ARG A 10 -3.95 -12.40 11.67
CA ARG A 10 -5.42 -12.44 11.56
C ARG A 10 -5.91 -12.85 10.17
N VAL A 11 -5.13 -12.58 9.14
CA VAL A 11 -5.43 -13.12 7.81
C VAL A 11 -5.20 -14.63 7.79
N LEU A 12 -4.11 -15.12 8.39
CA LEU A 12 -3.85 -16.56 8.52
C LEU A 12 -4.96 -17.28 9.30
N ASP A 13 -5.40 -16.71 10.46
CA ASP A 13 -6.56 -17.24 11.20
C ASP A 13 -7.83 -17.31 10.33
N PHE A 14 -8.06 -16.31 9.48
CA PHE A 14 -9.18 -16.28 8.55
C PHE A 14 -9.05 -17.38 7.47
N LEU A 15 -7.85 -17.60 6.93
CA LEU A 15 -7.61 -18.66 5.96
C LEU A 15 -7.81 -20.06 6.56
N ASP A 16 -7.40 -20.27 7.82
CA ASP A 16 -7.66 -21.50 8.56
C ASP A 16 -9.17 -21.78 8.68
N GLN A 17 -9.95 -20.74 8.96
CA GLN A 17 -11.42 -20.85 9.03
C GLN A 17 -12.04 -21.21 7.66
N LEU A 18 -11.52 -20.64 6.56
CA LEU A 18 -11.98 -20.99 5.21
C LEU A 18 -11.67 -22.44 4.88
N GLU A 19 -10.45 -22.91 5.19
CA GLU A 19 -10.03 -24.30 4.92
C GLU A 19 -10.82 -25.31 5.75
N ALA A 20 -11.25 -24.95 6.94
CA ALA A 20 -12.09 -25.79 7.80
C ALA A 20 -13.55 -25.86 7.34
N SER A 21 -14.02 -24.92 6.49
CA SER A 21 -15.37 -24.95 5.94
C SER A 21 -15.54 -26.16 5.00
N PRO A 22 -16.65 -26.86 5.07
CA PRO A 22 -16.96 -27.94 4.11
C PRO A 22 -17.35 -27.42 2.72
N ASP A 23 -17.61 -26.10 2.60
CA ASP A 23 -18.15 -25.49 1.40
C ASP A 23 -17.14 -25.44 0.25
N ASP A 24 -17.66 -25.45 -0.96
CA ASP A 24 -16.90 -25.15 -2.16
C ASP A 24 -16.86 -23.64 -2.41
N TYR A 25 -15.74 -23.19 -2.97
CA TYR A 25 -15.47 -21.80 -3.29
C TYR A 25 -15.05 -21.65 -4.75
N LEU A 26 -15.42 -20.53 -5.34
CA LEU A 26 -14.68 -19.94 -6.44
C LEU A 26 -13.61 -19.04 -5.85
N THR A 27 -12.33 -19.45 -5.97
CA THR A 27 -11.19 -18.63 -5.51
C THR A 27 -10.54 -17.95 -6.70
N LEU A 28 -10.42 -16.62 -6.64
CA LEU A 28 -9.79 -15.83 -7.68
C LEU A 28 -8.59 -15.10 -7.09
N TYR A 29 -7.48 -15.14 -7.81
CA TYR A 29 -6.31 -14.27 -7.60
C TYR A 29 -6.19 -13.40 -8.84
N LEU A 30 -6.24 -12.07 -8.66
CA LEU A 30 -6.15 -11.12 -9.76
C LEU A 30 -4.99 -10.15 -9.50
N LYS A 31 -4.09 -10.02 -10.48
CA LYS A 31 -3.00 -9.04 -10.44
C LYS A 31 -3.52 -7.62 -10.31
N PRO A 32 -2.67 -6.69 -9.79
CA PRO A 32 -2.99 -5.27 -9.80
C PRO A 32 -3.45 -4.78 -11.17
N ASP A 33 -4.60 -4.11 -11.19
CA ASP A 33 -5.18 -3.57 -12.42
C ASP A 33 -5.97 -2.28 -12.14
N SER A 34 -6.49 -1.65 -13.18
CA SER A 34 -7.49 -0.61 -13.08
C SER A 34 -8.87 -1.21 -12.69
N PRO A 35 -9.81 -0.43 -12.16
CA PRO A 35 -11.16 -0.91 -11.90
C PRO A 35 -11.83 -1.53 -13.11
N SER A 36 -11.67 -0.92 -14.29
CA SER A 36 -12.16 -1.46 -15.55
C SER A 36 -11.46 -2.77 -15.94
N GLY A 37 -10.16 -2.91 -15.65
CA GLY A 37 -9.42 -4.14 -15.88
C GLY A 37 -9.91 -5.29 -15.02
N TYR A 38 -10.20 -5.08 -13.72
CA TYR A 38 -10.81 -6.09 -12.87
C TYR A 38 -12.20 -6.51 -13.38
N LEU A 39 -13.03 -5.54 -13.74
CA LEU A 39 -14.37 -5.82 -14.28
C LEU A 39 -14.31 -6.59 -15.60
N ALA A 40 -13.36 -6.28 -16.49
CA ALA A 40 -13.16 -7.02 -17.74
C ALA A 40 -12.77 -8.47 -17.45
N LYS A 41 -11.79 -8.71 -16.59
CA LYS A 41 -11.38 -10.08 -16.18
C LYS A 41 -12.53 -10.87 -15.57
N LEU A 42 -13.32 -10.24 -14.70
CA LEU A 42 -14.49 -10.87 -14.11
C LEU A 42 -15.58 -11.19 -15.16
N THR A 43 -15.72 -10.38 -16.21
CA THR A 43 -16.71 -10.62 -17.29
C THR A 43 -16.35 -11.84 -18.15
N GLU A 44 -15.07 -12.15 -18.31
CA GLU A 44 -14.60 -13.30 -19.08
C GLU A 44 -14.79 -14.64 -18.37
N LEU A 45 -15.09 -14.62 -17.07
CA LEU A 45 -15.27 -15.83 -16.27
C LEU A 45 -16.76 -16.25 -16.23
N PRO A 46 -17.09 -17.53 -16.38
CA PRO A 46 -18.45 -18.02 -16.22
C PRO A 46 -18.89 -17.96 -14.76
N SER A 47 -20.15 -17.66 -14.51
CA SER A 47 -20.80 -17.70 -13.19
C SER A 47 -20.22 -16.71 -12.15
N VAL A 48 -19.74 -15.55 -12.58
CA VAL A 48 -19.18 -14.51 -11.69
C VAL A 48 -19.99 -13.22 -11.66
N GLU A 49 -21.21 -13.25 -12.19
CA GLU A 49 -22.07 -12.05 -12.22
C GLU A 49 -22.25 -11.44 -10.84
N GLU A 50 -22.52 -12.28 -9.83
CA GLU A 50 -22.67 -11.84 -8.44
C GLU A 50 -21.39 -11.22 -7.88
N ILE A 51 -20.21 -11.80 -8.18
CA ILE A 51 -18.91 -11.22 -7.79
C ILE A 51 -18.72 -9.85 -8.44
N ARG A 52 -19.07 -9.73 -9.71
CA ARG A 52 -18.94 -8.48 -10.47
C ARG A 52 -19.83 -7.38 -9.90
N GLU A 53 -21.07 -7.69 -9.57
CA GLU A 53 -21.99 -6.72 -8.95
C GLU A 53 -21.51 -6.34 -7.54
N ALA A 54 -21.14 -7.32 -6.72
CA ALA A 54 -20.58 -7.07 -5.40
C ALA A 54 -19.28 -6.25 -5.46
N PHE A 55 -18.43 -6.44 -6.47
CA PHE A 55 -17.21 -5.65 -6.67
C PHE A 55 -17.50 -4.17 -6.90
N LYS A 56 -18.63 -3.83 -7.54
CA LYS A 56 -19.05 -2.45 -7.80
C LYS A 56 -19.68 -1.76 -6.58
N GLU A 57 -20.05 -2.53 -5.56
CA GLU A 57 -20.73 -1.96 -4.39
C GLU A 57 -19.84 -1.04 -3.55
N GLY A 58 -20.40 0.09 -3.15
CA GLY A 58 -19.76 1.04 -2.25
C GLY A 58 -18.47 1.62 -2.82
N ASP A 59 -17.48 1.81 -1.94
CA ASP A 59 -16.16 2.38 -2.25
C ASP A 59 -15.06 1.30 -2.45
N PHE A 60 -15.45 0.02 -2.63
CA PHE A 60 -14.49 -1.08 -2.72
C PHE A 60 -13.56 -0.95 -3.94
N VAL A 61 -14.09 -0.47 -5.06
CA VAL A 61 -13.31 -0.19 -6.28
C VAL A 61 -12.19 0.83 -6.01
N GLU A 62 -12.52 1.89 -5.25
CA GLU A 62 -11.53 2.91 -4.86
C GLU A 62 -10.48 2.37 -3.89
N GLU A 63 -10.90 1.51 -2.96
CA GLU A 63 -9.99 0.81 -2.05
C GLU A 63 -9.02 -0.10 -2.80
N ALA A 64 -9.51 -0.91 -3.74
CA ALA A 64 -8.67 -1.78 -4.56
C ALA A 64 -7.65 -0.97 -5.38
N GLN A 65 -8.06 0.19 -5.91
CA GLN A 65 -7.19 1.11 -6.63
C GLN A 65 -6.11 1.72 -5.72
N ARG A 66 -6.49 2.08 -4.49
CA ARG A 66 -5.59 2.67 -3.48
C ARG A 66 -4.58 1.65 -2.96
N TYR A 67 -5.00 0.40 -2.74
CA TYR A 67 -4.10 -0.69 -2.37
C TYR A 67 -3.13 -0.99 -3.51
N GLY A 68 -3.63 -1.19 -4.72
CA GLY A 68 -2.81 -1.41 -5.90
C GLY A 68 -1.99 -2.71 -5.84
N THR A 69 -2.44 -3.69 -5.04
CA THR A 69 -1.76 -4.96 -4.78
C THR A 69 -2.45 -6.16 -5.42
N GLY A 70 -3.57 -5.92 -6.08
CA GLY A 70 -4.39 -7.00 -6.64
C GLY A 70 -5.59 -7.33 -5.75
N LEU A 71 -6.29 -8.36 -6.12
CA LEU A 71 -7.52 -8.81 -5.48
C LEU A 71 -7.49 -10.33 -5.29
N VAL A 72 -7.81 -10.79 -4.11
CA VAL A 72 -8.15 -12.18 -3.84
C VAL A 72 -9.64 -12.25 -3.52
N THR A 73 -10.33 -13.23 -4.10
CA THR A 73 -11.75 -13.45 -3.84
C THR A 73 -11.95 -14.89 -3.38
N PHE A 74 -12.66 -15.06 -2.28
CA PHE A 74 -13.19 -16.35 -1.82
C PHE A 74 -14.72 -16.26 -1.88
N TRP A 75 -15.32 -16.90 -2.87
CA TRP A 75 -16.75 -16.81 -3.14
C TRP A 75 -17.42 -18.16 -2.95
N GLY A 76 -17.93 -18.39 -1.76
CA GLY A 76 -18.69 -19.58 -1.37
C GLY A 76 -20.19 -19.31 -1.32
N GLU A 77 -20.95 -20.19 -0.69
CA GLU A 77 -22.38 -20.05 -0.51
C GLU A 77 -22.74 -19.13 0.68
N GLY A 78 -23.94 -18.58 0.63
CA GLY A 78 -24.51 -17.79 1.73
C GLY A 78 -23.67 -16.59 2.13
N LYS A 79 -23.17 -16.59 3.38
CA LYS A 79 -22.34 -15.51 3.95
C LYS A 79 -20.84 -15.68 3.69
N ASN A 80 -20.43 -16.77 3.02
CA ASN A 80 -19.03 -17.09 2.77
C ASN A 80 -18.51 -16.42 1.49
N LYS A 81 -18.66 -15.09 1.41
CA LYS A 81 -18.31 -14.26 0.24
C LYS A 81 -17.39 -13.14 0.66
N HIS A 82 -16.15 -13.22 0.22
CA HIS A 82 -15.09 -12.33 0.69
C HIS A 82 -14.22 -11.82 -0.44
N PHE A 83 -13.88 -10.53 -0.37
CA PHE A 83 -12.77 -9.91 -1.08
C PHE A 83 -11.63 -9.62 -0.12
N LEU A 84 -10.40 -9.82 -0.55
CA LEU A 84 -9.22 -9.48 0.21
C LEU A 84 -8.23 -8.72 -0.66
N LEU A 85 -7.82 -7.53 -0.20
CA LEU A 85 -6.72 -6.77 -0.75
C LEU A 85 -5.48 -7.08 0.07
N PRO A 86 -4.51 -7.84 -0.47
CA PRO A 86 -3.33 -8.25 0.28
C PRO A 86 -2.33 -7.10 0.47
N PRO A 87 -1.36 -7.23 1.39
CA PRO A 87 -0.36 -6.19 1.63
C PRO A 87 0.61 -6.01 0.46
N PHE A 88 0.88 -7.10 -0.28
CA PHE A 88 1.83 -7.16 -1.38
C PHE A 88 1.17 -7.61 -2.69
N PRO A 89 1.77 -7.31 -3.86
CA PRO A 89 1.14 -7.56 -5.14
C PRO A 89 0.98 -9.04 -5.46
N ILE A 90 -0.20 -9.40 -5.95
CA ILE A 90 -0.45 -10.69 -6.62
C ILE A 90 0.36 -10.71 -7.93
N SER A 91 1.10 -11.79 -8.15
CA SER A 91 2.02 -11.92 -9.29
C SER A 91 1.35 -12.44 -10.57
N GLU A 92 0.25 -13.19 -10.43
CA GLU A 92 -0.43 -13.83 -11.56
C GLU A 92 -1.93 -13.96 -11.35
N ASP A 93 -2.68 -13.94 -12.46
CA ASP A 93 -4.13 -14.18 -12.43
C ASP A 93 -4.35 -15.70 -12.38
N LYS A 94 -5.15 -16.17 -11.40
CA LYS A 94 -5.51 -17.60 -11.22
C LYS A 94 -6.96 -17.76 -10.80
N VAL A 95 -7.55 -18.87 -11.23
CA VAL A 95 -8.93 -19.25 -10.91
C VAL A 95 -8.94 -20.69 -10.41
N PHE A 96 -9.57 -20.91 -9.28
CA PHE A 96 -9.74 -22.24 -8.69
C PHE A 96 -11.21 -22.48 -8.34
N ARG A 97 -11.66 -23.73 -8.45
CA ARG A 97 -13.01 -24.16 -8.08
C ARG A 97 -12.93 -25.39 -7.17
N GLY A 98 -13.77 -25.45 -6.17
CA GLY A 98 -13.78 -26.49 -5.14
C GLY A 98 -13.32 -25.94 -3.80
N ARG A 99 -12.51 -26.68 -3.05
CA ARG A 99 -11.98 -26.18 -1.75
C ARG A 99 -11.28 -24.84 -1.91
N PRO A 100 -11.34 -23.94 -0.89
CA PRO A 100 -10.71 -22.64 -0.99
C PRO A 100 -9.19 -22.78 -1.19
N GLU A 101 -8.66 -22.14 -2.24
CA GLU A 101 -7.23 -22.15 -2.52
C GLU A 101 -6.55 -20.99 -1.76
N THR A 102 -5.84 -21.29 -0.69
CA THR A 102 -5.23 -20.32 0.22
C THR A 102 -3.71 -20.27 0.13
N SER A 103 -3.07 -21.31 -0.45
CA SER A 103 -1.63 -21.51 -0.41
C SER A 103 -0.84 -20.34 -1.02
N LEU A 104 -1.37 -19.73 -2.08
CA LEU A 104 -0.72 -18.58 -2.74
C LEU A 104 -0.72 -17.35 -1.83
N LEU A 105 -1.82 -17.11 -1.12
CA LEU A 105 -1.92 -15.98 -0.20
C LEU A 105 -1.07 -16.21 1.06
N ARG A 106 -1.06 -17.44 1.60
CA ARG A 106 -0.18 -17.81 2.72
C ARG A 106 1.28 -17.55 2.37
N ARG A 107 1.74 -18.05 1.23
CA ARG A 107 3.11 -17.83 0.77
C ARG A 107 3.43 -16.33 0.65
N LEU A 108 2.52 -15.53 0.12
CA LEU A 108 2.69 -14.08 -0.01
C LEU A 108 2.83 -13.38 1.33
N LEU A 109 2.15 -13.87 2.38
CA LEU A 109 2.18 -13.29 3.72
C LEU A 109 3.38 -13.75 4.55
N GLU A 110 3.88 -14.96 4.28
CA GLU A 110 4.95 -15.61 5.06
C GLU A 110 6.35 -15.38 4.48
N GLN A 111 6.45 -14.99 3.21
CA GLN A 111 7.76 -14.71 2.61
C GLN A 111 8.35 -13.39 3.11
N GLU A 112 9.67 -13.35 3.22
CA GLU A 112 10.41 -12.14 3.52
C GLU A 112 10.47 -11.22 2.29
N HIS A 113 9.91 -10.02 2.41
CA HIS A 113 9.92 -9.01 1.36
C HIS A 113 11.03 -7.99 1.58
N LEU A 114 11.74 -7.64 0.52
CA LEU A 114 12.70 -6.53 0.55
C LEU A 114 11.98 -5.22 0.22
N LEU A 115 11.83 -4.36 1.22
CA LEU A 115 11.03 -3.14 1.14
C LEU A 115 11.84 -1.89 1.46
N VAL A 116 11.54 -0.79 0.77
CA VAL A 116 12.01 0.55 1.15
C VAL A 116 10.82 1.37 1.64
N LEU A 117 10.95 1.98 2.81
CA LEU A 117 9.99 2.94 3.35
C LEU A 117 10.64 4.31 3.48
N ILE A 118 10.00 5.32 2.88
CA ILE A 118 10.45 6.71 2.85
C ILE A 118 9.39 7.58 3.51
N LEU A 119 9.67 8.04 4.71
CA LEU A 119 8.82 8.97 5.46
C LEU A 119 9.43 10.37 5.40
N VAL A 120 8.67 11.34 4.88
CA VAL A 120 9.15 12.72 4.78
C VAL A 120 8.06 13.70 5.21
N THR A 121 8.42 14.57 6.13
CA THR A 121 7.64 15.74 6.52
C THR A 121 8.47 17.00 6.27
N TRP A 122 7.86 18.20 6.30
CA TRP A 122 8.66 19.41 6.20
C TRP A 122 9.55 19.56 7.44
N GLY A 123 10.86 19.38 7.25
CA GLY A 123 11.86 19.51 8.28
C GLY A 123 12.37 18.21 8.91
N SER A 124 11.83 17.05 8.55
CA SER A 124 12.37 15.75 8.97
C SER A 124 12.14 14.65 7.94
N TYR A 125 13.03 13.64 7.93
CA TYR A 125 12.87 12.45 7.13
C TYR A 125 13.39 11.21 7.86
N ALA A 126 12.81 10.07 7.53
CA ALA A 126 13.30 8.74 7.90
C ALA A 126 13.18 7.84 6.66
N ILE A 127 14.28 7.20 6.30
CA ILE A 127 14.34 6.25 5.19
C ILE A 127 14.85 4.93 5.74
N GLY A 128 14.19 3.82 5.37
CA GLY A 128 14.51 2.49 5.89
C GLY A 128 14.45 1.43 4.80
N LEU A 129 15.35 0.45 4.90
CA LEU A 129 15.36 -0.79 4.13
C LEU A 129 14.97 -1.91 5.08
N PHE A 130 13.95 -2.66 4.72
CA PHE A 130 13.46 -3.80 5.49
C PHE A 130 13.65 -5.10 4.71
N GLU A 131 14.03 -6.16 5.41
CA GLU A 131 14.02 -7.54 4.94
C GLU A 131 13.07 -8.31 5.87
N GLY A 132 11.89 -8.65 5.37
CA GLY A 132 10.78 -9.06 6.21
C GLY A 132 10.44 -8.00 7.26
N GLU A 133 10.36 -8.39 8.52
CA GLU A 133 10.10 -7.49 9.66
C GLU A 133 11.35 -6.74 10.14
N LYS A 134 12.53 -7.12 9.65
CA LYS A 134 13.81 -6.57 10.14
C LYS A 134 14.20 -5.30 9.39
N LEU A 135 14.40 -4.20 10.12
CA LEU A 135 15.04 -3.00 9.59
C LEU A 135 16.55 -3.23 9.46
N VAL A 136 17.01 -3.52 8.24
CA VAL A 136 18.43 -3.87 7.97
C VAL A 136 19.31 -2.64 7.78
N ASP A 137 18.73 -1.55 7.29
CA ASP A 137 19.44 -0.28 7.14
C ASP A 137 18.47 0.90 7.21
N TYR A 138 18.92 2.02 7.79
CA TYR A 138 18.10 3.23 7.86
C TYR A 138 18.91 4.51 7.97
N LYS A 139 18.27 5.63 7.69
CA LYS A 139 18.78 6.98 7.93
C LYS A 139 17.65 7.90 8.33
N THR A 140 17.89 8.68 9.37
CA THR A 140 17.02 9.80 9.75
C THR A 140 17.76 11.10 9.62
N GLY A 141 17.03 12.19 9.48
CA GLY A 141 17.62 13.51 9.46
C GLY A 141 16.58 14.62 9.60
N THR A 142 17.07 15.78 9.96
CA THR A 142 16.27 16.99 10.14
C THR A 142 16.75 18.13 9.25
N GLY A 143 15.90 19.11 9.04
CA GLY A 143 16.22 20.33 8.32
C GLY A 143 15.36 21.47 8.84
N TYR A 144 15.99 22.62 9.04
CA TYR A 144 15.25 23.79 9.48
C TYR A 144 14.48 24.41 8.31
N ILE A 145 13.16 24.53 8.47
CA ILE A 145 12.28 25.24 7.54
C ILE A 145 11.49 26.28 8.34
N HIS A 146 11.64 27.54 7.97
CA HIS A 146 10.91 28.63 8.62
C HIS A 146 9.40 28.43 8.51
N LYS A 147 8.70 28.52 9.63
CA LYS A 147 7.23 28.57 9.64
C LYS A 147 6.78 29.89 8.99
N ARG A 148 5.73 29.81 8.19
CA ARG A 148 5.12 30.97 7.53
C ARG A 148 4.64 31.96 8.59
N THR A 149 5.25 33.15 8.64
CA THR A 149 4.80 34.27 9.51
C THR A 149 3.57 34.92 8.88
N ARG A 150 2.53 35.14 9.68
CA ARG A 150 1.27 35.80 9.25
C ARG A 150 1.35 37.35 9.23
N LYS A 151 2.47 37.96 9.58
CA LYS A 151 2.65 39.43 9.56
C LYS A 151 2.79 39.91 8.11
N GLY A 152 1.91 40.78 7.64
CA GLY A 152 1.88 41.32 6.29
C GLY A 152 2.99 42.34 6.01
N GLY A 153 3.26 42.64 4.72
CA GLY A 153 4.18 43.67 4.26
C GLY A 153 5.26 43.15 3.29
N ARG A 154 6.16 44.07 2.83
CA ARG A 154 7.29 43.76 1.92
C ARG A 154 8.16 42.60 2.42
N SER A 155 8.31 42.45 3.73
CA SER A 155 9.04 41.34 4.36
C SER A 155 8.41 39.97 4.09
N GLN A 156 7.11 39.87 3.90
CA GLN A 156 6.40 38.59 3.68
C GLN A 156 6.87 37.89 2.39
N LYS A 157 7.05 38.65 1.29
CA LYS A 157 7.54 38.07 0.01
C LYS A 157 8.97 37.54 0.16
N ARG A 158 9.85 38.26 0.89
CA ARG A 158 11.23 37.82 1.15
C ARG A 158 11.26 36.53 2.01
N PHE A 159 10.44 36.46 3.06
CA PHE A 159 10.36 35.27 3.91
C PHE A 159 9.74 34.07 3.16
N ALA A 160 8.72 34.28 2.35
CA ALA A 160 8.14 33.23 1.51
C ALA A 160 9.19 32.65 0.55
N ARG A 161 9.96 33.50 -0.15
CA ARG A 161 11.03 33.03 -1.05
C ARG A 161 12.10 32.24 -0.29
N ARG A 162 12.55 32.70 0.86
CA ARG A 162 13.53 32.00 1.70
C ARG A 162 13.01 30.63 2.15
N THR A 163 11.72 30.53 2.54
CA THR A 163 11.11 29.27 2.92
C THR A 163 11.06 28.30 1.74
N GLU A 164 10.74 28.76 0.54
CA GLU A 164 10.74 27.90 -0.65
C GLU A 164 12.16 27.44 -1.06
N GLU A 165 13.16 28.28 -0.92
CA GLU A 165 14.58 27.91 -1.09
C GLU A 165 14.99 26.83 -0.08
N GLN A 166 14.65 26.99 1.20
CA GLN A 166 14.91 25.99 2.25
C GLN A 166 14.22 24.65 1.98
N LYS A 167 12.97 24.66 1.46
CA LYS A 167 12.27 23.45 1.07
C LYS A 167 12.98 22.74 -0.07
N LYS A 168 13.42 23.45 -1.10
CA LYS A 168 14.16 22.86 -2.23
C LYS A 168 15.48 22.25 -1.75
N ASP A 169 16.24 22.94 -0.93
CA ASP A 169 17.51 22.44 -0.39
C ASP A 169 17.30 21.21 0.51
N PHE A 170 16.21 21.21 1.29
CA PHE A 170 15.82 20.05 2.09
C PHE A 170 15.50 18.84 1.19
N LEU A 171 14.66 19.01 0.16
CA LEU A 171 14.31 17.96 -0.78
C LEU A 171 15.53 17.39 -1.49
N ARG A 172 16.44 18.25 -1.98
CA ARG A 172 17.70 17.82 -2.61
C ARG A 172 18.57 17.00 -1.66
N ARG A 173 18.69 17.40 -0.40
CA ARG A 173 19.41 16.60 0.60
C ARG A 173 18.78 15.26 0.85
N VAL A 174 17.44 15.19 0.97
CA VAL A 174 16.72 13.91 1.13
C VAL A 174 16.92 13.03 -0.09
N ALA A 175 16.77 13.56 -1.31
CA ALA A 175 17.00 12.84 -2.55
C ALA A 175 18.42 12.25 -2.64
N ASN A 176 19.44 13.06 -2.34
CA ASN A 176 20.84 12.62 -2.33
C ASN A 176 21.04 11.47 -1.31
N ARG A 177 20.42 11.57 -0.13
CA ARG A 177 20.50 10.49 0.88
C ARG A 177 19.83 9.19 0.43
N ILE A 178 18.71 9.28 -0.28
CA ILE A 178 18.05 8.13 -0.87
C ILE A 178 18.94 7.52 -1.96
N ASP A 179 19.47 8.35 -2.86
CA ASP A 179 20.33 7.92 -3.96
C ASP A 179 21.62 7.24 -3.44
N GLU A 180 22.28 7.82 -2.44
CA GLU A 180 23.48 7.24 -1.81
C GLU A 180 23.18 5.92 -1.10
N LYS A 181 22.08 5.88 -0.34
CA LYS A 181 21.79 4.77 0.56
C LYS A 181 21.29 3.54 -0.17
N PHE A 182 20.48 3.73 -1.19
CA PHE A 182 19.79 2.65 -1.87
C PHE A 182 20.28 2.39 -3.31
N ALA A 183 21.38 3.03 -3.74
CA ALA A 183 21.90 2.93 -5.11
C ALA A 183 22.02 1.49 -5.64
N GLN A 184 22.36 0.54 -4.79
CA GLN A 184 22.53 -0.88 -5.14
C GLN A 184 21.34 -1.75 -4.70
N SER A 185 20.38 -1.20 -3.98
CA SER A 185 19.22 -1.95 -3.49
C SER A 185 18.19 -2.12 -4.60
N LYS A 186 17.63 -3.32 -4.71
CA LYS A 186 16.55 -3.65 -5.63
C LYS A 186 15.33 -4.13 -4.84
N PRO A 187 14.66 -3.24 -4.07
CA PRO A 187 13.50 -3.62 -3.28
C PRO A 187 12.38 -4.13 -4.18
N GLU A 188 11.53 -4.99 -3.66
CA GLU A 188 10.33 -5.42 -4.35
C GLU A 188 9.34 -4.26 -4.45
N GLN A 189 9.21 -3.47 -3.36
CA GLN A 189 8.36 -2.29 -3.32
C GLN A 189 8.99 -1.13 -2.54
N ILE A 190 8.59 0.09 -2.91
CA ILE A 190 8.94 1.34 -2.25
C ILE A 190 7.65 2.01 -1.77
N PHE A 191 7.56 2.26 -0.48
CA PHE A 191 6.43 2.95 0.13
C PHE A 191 6.82 4.37 0.55
N PHE A 192 5.86 5.28 0.42
CA PHE A 192 6.00 6.65 0.89
C PHE A 192 5.01 6.95 2.01
N GLY A 193 5.41 7.85 2.92
CA GLY A 193 4.52 8.38 3.95
C GLY A 193 4.89 9.78 4.41
N GLY A 194 4.08 10.35 5.29
CA GLY A 194 4.24 11.69 5.81
C GLY A 194 3.46 12.74 5.03
N ASN A 195 4.13 13.71 4.40
CA ASN A 195 3.46 14.78 3.67
C ASN A 195 3.35 14.48 2.16
N ARG A 196 2.13 14.25 1.67
CA ARG A 196 1.85 13.92 0.26
C ARG A 196 2.37 14.96 -0.75
N LEU A 197 2.42 16.22 -0.36
CA LEU A 197 2.90 17.31 -1.25
C LEU A 197 4.41 17.20 -1.55
N ILE A 198 5.15 16.44 -0.73
CA ILE A 198 6.58 16.20 -0.92
C ILE A 198 6.87 15.12 -1.94
N LEU A 199 5.96 14.18 -2.13
CA LEU A 199 6.18 12.99 -2.95
C LEU A 199 6.63 13.34 -4.38
N LYS A 200 5.83 14.11 -5.11
CA LYS A 200 6.13 14.45 -6.50
C LYS A 200 7.46 15.21 -6.65
N PRO A 201 7.72 16.30 -5.91
CA PRO A 201 9.02 16.97 -5.95
C PRO A 201 10.21 16.05 -5.61
N LEU A 202 10.05 15.15 -4.63
CA LEU A 202 11.11 14.21 -4.25
C LEU A 202 11.40 13.19 -5.35
N LEU A 203 10.37 12.69 -6.04
CA LEU A 203 10.51 11.83 -7.21
C LEU A 203 11.25 12.55 -8.36
N GLU A 204 11.02 13.84 -8.52
CA GLU A 204 11.69 14.65 -9.55
C GLU A 204 13.17 14.92 -9.22
N GLU A 205 13.57 14.92 -7.96
CA GLU A 205 14.95 15.16 -7.52
C GLU A 205 15.80 13.87 -7.48
N SER A 206 15.26 12.73 -7.03
CA SER A 206 16.03 11.50 -6.83
C SER A 206 16.17 10.68 -8.12
N ARG A 207 17.41 10.34 -8.47
CA ARG A 207 17.72 9.45 -9.62
C ARG A 207 17.30 8.03 -9.33
N TYR A 208 17.54 7.55 -8.11
CA TYR A 208 17.16 6.22 -7.69
C TYR A 208 15.65 6.03 -7.79
N LEU A 209 14.85 6.95 -7.24
CA LEU A 209 13.39 6.84 -7.30
C LEU A 209 12.85 6.85 -8.72
N LYS A 210 13.42 7.67 -9.62
CA LYS A 210 13.08 7.64 -11.05
C LYS A 210 13.35 6.26 -11.67
N SER A 211 14.49 5.66 -11.36
CA SER A 211 14.86 4.33 -11.88
C SER A 211 13.97 3.21 -11.35
N GLN A 212 13.41 3.39 -10.15
CA GLN A 212 12.55 2.42 -9.47
C GLN A 212 11.04 2.76 -9.56
N ALA A 213 10.63 3.64 -10.46
CA ALA A 213 9.26 4.17 -10.53
C ALA A 213 8.17 3.07 -10.56
N ARG A 214 8.42 1.94 -11.22
CA ARG A 214 7.48 0.81 -11.29
C ARG A 214 7.29 0.05 -9.97
N ARG A 215 8.20 0.23 -9.02
CA ARG A 215 8.19 -0.41 -7.70
C ARG A 215 7.55 0.46 -6.62
N ILE A 216 7.19 1.69 -6.97
CA ILE A 216 6.57 2.62 -6.04
C ILE A 216 5.12 2.21 -5.81
N SER A 217 4.80 1.91 -4.56
CA SER A 217 3.46 1.55 -4.14
C SER A 217 2.49 2.74 -4.25
N LYS A 218 1.25 2.47 -4.66
CA LYS A 218 0.16 3.45 -4.61
C LYS A 218 -0.30 3.73 -3.17
N ARG A 219 -0.04 2.79 -2.24
CA ARG A 219 -0.37 2.95 -0.82
C ARG A 219 0.53 4.00 -0.20
N PHE A 220 -0.08 4.99 0.43
CA PHE A 220 0.62 6.04 1.14
C PHE A 220 0.48 5.82 2.65
N ILE A 221 1.62 5.72 3.35
CA ILE A 221 1.68 5.42 4.78
C ILE A 221 1.36 6.67 5.58
N ASN A 222 0.44 6.54 6.53
CA ASN A 222 0.09 7.63 7.42
C ASN A 222 1.15 7.78 8.51
N ALA A 223 1.98 8.81 8.42
CA ALA A 223 3.00 9.11 9.40
C ALA A 223 2.97 10.60 9.76
N ARG A 224 2.75 10.90 11.04
CA ARG A 224 2.80 12.26 11.56
C ARG A 224 4.23 12.77 11.72
N TYR A 225 5.13 11.87 12.06
CA TYR A 225 6.55 12.13 12.26
C TYR A 225 7.37 11.29 11.28
N ALA A 226 8.60 11.72 11.01
CA ALA A 226 9.55 11.02 10.18
C ALA A 226 10.82 10.77 11.01
N ASP A 227 10.74 9.78 11.89
CA ASP A 227 11.78 9.33 12.79
C ASP A 227 11.95 7.81 12.74
N ARG A 228 12.84 7.26 13.58
CA ARG A 228 13.11 5.82 13.60
C ARG A 228 11.87 5.00 14.01
N GLN A 229 11.12 5.46 15.00
CA GLN A 229 9.93 4.76 15.47
C GLN A 229 8.82 4.73 14.38
N ALA A 230 8.69 5.84 13.64
CA ALA A 230 7.72 5.92 12.55
C ALA A 230 8.01 4.93 11.40
N LEU A 231 9.27 4.47 11.23
CA LEU A 231 9.59 3.41 10.27
C LEU A 231 8.97 2.07 10.69
N ASP A 232 9.05 1.69 11.97
CA ASP A 232 8.46 0.45 12.47
C ASP A 232 6.92 0.51 12.44
N ASP A 233 6.33 1.66 12.80
CA ASP A 233 4.90 1.88 12.72
C ASP A 233 4.40 1.86 11.26
N GLY A 234 5.22 2.35 10.35
CA GLY A 234 4.95 2.34 8.92
C GLY A 234 5.00 0.93 8.32
N LEU A 235 5.96 0.09 8.73
CA LEU A 235 6.02 -1.30 8.32
C LEU A 235 4.74 -2.04 8.73
N ARG A 236 4.31 -1.88 10.00
CA ARG A 236 3.05 -2.47 10.47
C ARG A 236 1.85 -2.06 9.64
N GLN A 237 1.81 -0.80 9.14
CA GLN A 237 0.75 -0.36 8.24
C GLN A 237 0.87 -1.01 6.85
N ILE A 238 2.11 -1.22 6.34
CA ILE A 238 2.36 -1.87 5.05
C ILE A 238 1.82 -3.31 5.06
N GLU A 239 2.01 -4.05 6.13
CA GLU A 239 1.62 -5.45 6.27
C GLU A 239 0.11 -5.67 6.41
N LEU A 240 -0.68 -4.61 6.58
CA LEU A 240 -2.13 -4.75 6.73
C LEU A 240 -2.82 -5.12 5.42
N SER A 241 -3.71 -6.08 5.51
CA SER A 241 -4.68 -6.45 4.47
C SER A 241 -6.05 -5.81 4.73
N LEU A 242 -6.82 -5.59 3.69
CA LEU A 242 -8.23 -5.22 3.81
C LEU A 242 -9.11 -6.42 3.42
N LEU A 243 -9.84 -6.95 4.39
CA LEU A 243 -10.85 -7.99 4.17
C LEU A 243 -12.23 -7.34 4.11
N VAL A 244 -12.98 -7.64 3.05
CA VAL A 244 -14.34 -7.15 2.85
C VAL A 244 -15.28 -8.35 2.71
N SER A 245 -16.18 -8.53 3.67
CA SER A 245 -17.20 -9.58 3.63
C SER A 245 -18.47 -9.02 3.01
N HIS A 246 -18.92 -9.65 1.93
CA HIS A 246 -20.20 -9.37 1.30
C HIS A 246 -21.30 -10.14 2.05
N GLN A 247 -22.29 -9.44 2.52
CA GLN A 247 -23.51 -10.04 3.04
C GLN A 247 -24.62 -9.77 2.02
N PRO A 248 -25.19 -10.80 1.38
CA PRO A 248 -26.34 -10.60 0.51
C PRO A 248 -27.43 -9.93 1.30
N ALA A 249 -28.14 -8.98 0.68
CA ALA A 249 -29.31 -8.38 1.28
C ALA A 249 -30.26 -9.49 1.72
N GLN A 250 -30.68 -9.46 2.98
CA GLN A 250 -31.77 -10.37 3.41
C GLN A 250 -32.99 -10.01 2.55
N VAL A 251 -33.36 -10.91 1.67
CA VAL A 251 -34.67 -10.82 0.99
C VAL A 251 -35.70 -11.01 2.08
N LEU A 252 -36.35 -9.91 2.49
CA LEU A 252 -37.50 -9.89 3.40
C LEU A 252 -38.70 -10.51 2.67
#